data_807b2fa33dcd73e90d51c359be444dc1
#
_entry.id   807b2fa33dcd73e90d51c359be444dc1
#
_cell.length_a   1.000
_cell.length_b   1.000
_cell.length_c   1.000
_cell.angle_alpha   90.00
_cell.angle_beta   90.00
_cell.angle_gamma   90.00
#
_symmetry.space_group_name_H-M   'P 1'
#
loop_
_entity.id
_entity.type
_entity.pdbx_description
1 polymer ?
#
loop_
_entity_poly.entity_id
_entity_poly.type
_entity_poly.pdbx_seq_one_letter_code
_entity_poly.pdbx_strand_id
1 'polypeptide(L)'
;MVKAKGLVLCGGTGTRLRPITYYFQKTMIPIGLKQKPLLEYVVRLLRFHKITDLAFLINYKGEQIQNYFDDGSRFDVKISYIHDDSSLKGTGGAVLNAYNQGAIDTKDTVIVYYGDILTNMDLQ
;
A
#
# COMPACT_ATOMS: atom_id res chain seq x y z
N MET A 1 8.21 19.11 -13.70
CA MET A 1 8.40 18.17 -12.58
C MET A 1 7.42 17.02 -12.72
N VAL A 2 7.92 15.80 -12.70
CA VAL A 2 7.08 14.61 -12.83
C VAL A 2 6.62 14.19 -11.44
N LYS A 3 5.31 14.06 -11.24
CA LYS A 3 4.77 13.48 -10.02
C LYS A 3 4.69 11.98 -10.17
N ALA A 4 5.26 11.25 -9.22
CA ALA A 4 5.13 9.81 -9.15
C ALA A 4 3.90 9.44 -8.32
N LYS A 5 3.18 8.42 -8.76
CA LYS A 5 2.08 7.84 -8.02
C LYS A 5 2.58 6.54 -7.36
N GLY A 6 2.30 6.35 -6.09
CA GLY A 6 2.68 5.13 -5.38
C GLY A 6 1.57 4.10 -5.44
N LEU A 7 1.89 2.90 -5.94
CA LEU A 7 0.98 1.77 -5.92
C LEU A 7 1.49 0.78 -4.88
N VAL A 8 0.76 0.64 -3.78
CA VAL A 8 1.20 -0.16 -2.63
C VAL A 8 0.39 -1.45 -2.58
N LEU A 9 1.08 -2.58 -2.61
CA LEU A 9 0.47 -3.91 -2.64
C LEU A 9 0.28 -4.43 -1.21
N CYS A 10 -0.96 -4.53 -0.77
CA CYS A 10 -1.31 -4.87 0.62
C CYS A 10 -2.22 -6.10 0.73
N GLY A 11 -2.42 -6.85 -0.34
CA GLY A 11 -3.48 -7.87 -0.41
C GLY A 11 -3.16 -9.24 0.15
N GLY A 12 -1.94 -9.51 0.61
CA GLY A 12 -1.53 -10.83 1.04
C GLY A 12 -2.21 -11.32 2.32
N THR A 13 -2.39 -12.64 2.44
CA THR A 13 -3.01 -13.25 3.62
C THR A 13 -2.04 -13.44 4.79
N GLY A 14 -0.73 -13.38 4.53
CA GLY A 14 0.29 -13.52 5.56
C GLY A 14 0.31 -14.87 6.26
N THR A 15 0.14 -15.96 5.50
CA THR A 15 0.07 -17.31 6.08
C THR A 15 1.30 -17.68 6.90
N ARG A 16 2.46 -17.15 6.55
CA ARG A 16 3.72 -17.40 7.28
C ARG A 16 3.74 -16.78 8.67
N LEU A 17 2.88 -15.81 8.93
CA LEU A 17 2.82 -15.08 10.19
C LEU A 17 1.62 -15.50 11.06
N ARG A 18 0.92 -16.58 10.71
CA ARG A 18 -0.14 -17.11 11.55
C ARG A 18 0.45 -17.58 12.89
N PRO A 19 -0.26 -17.38 14.01
CA PRO A 19 -1.67 -16.96 14.14
C PRO A 19 -1.88 -15.44 14.14
N ILE A 20 -0.84 -14.61 14.09
CA ILE A 20 -0.99 -13.15 14.17
C ILE A 20 -1.92 -12.64 13.06
N THR A 21 -1.77 -13.15 11.85
CA THR A 21 -2.54 -12.70 10.68
C THR A 21 -4.00 -13.17 10.68
N TYR A 22 -4.41 -14.01 11.64
CA TYR A 22 -5.84 -14.26 11.83
C TYR A 22 -6.56 -13.03 12.41
N TYR A 23 -5.83 -12.15 13.09
CA TYR A 23 -6.39 -10.97 13.75
C TYR A 23 -6.01 -9.68 13.03
N PHE A 24 -4.84 -9.62 12.40
CA PHE A 24 -4.32 -8.45 11.74
C PHE A 24 -4.07 -8.72 10.26
N GLN A 25 -4.41 -7.73 9.41
CA GLN A 25 -3.88 -7.72 8.05
C GLN A 25 -2.36 -7.63 8.15
N LYS A 26 -1.64 -8.33 7.27
CA LYS A 26 -0.18 -8.50 7.36
C LYS A 26 0.57 -7.16 7.51
N THR A 27 0.17 -6.16 6.70
CA THR A 27 0.83 -4.84 6.72
C THR A 27 0.42 -3.98 7.91
N MET A 28 -0.59 -4.40 8.67
CA MET A 28 -1.09 -3.68 9.83
C MET A 28 -0.55 -4.22 11.16
N ILE A 29 0.36 -5.21 11.12
CA ILE A 29 0.99 -5.74 12.33
C ILE A 29 1.86 -4.64 12.96
N PRO A 30 1.65 -4.31 14.24
CA PRO A 30 2.45 -3.27 14.92
C PRO A 30 3.91 -3.69 15.03
N ILE A 31 4.82 -2.76 14.73
CA ILE A 31 6.26 -3.01 14.81
C ILE A 31 6.98 -1.81 15.45
N GLY A 32 8.21 -2.05 15.86
CA GLY A 32 9.09 -1.01 16.40
C GLY A 32 8.73 -0.59 17.81
N LEU A 33 9.48 0.37 18.32
CA LEU A 33 9.31 0.86 19.70
C LEU A 33 7.97 1.54 19.91
N LYS A 34 7.42 2.20 18.87
CA LYS A 34 6.17 2.91 18.95
C LYS A 34 4.96 2.05 18.61
N GLN A 35 5.15 0.79 18.29
CA GLN A 35 4.09 -0.16 17.96
C GLN A 35 3.11 0.36 16.90
N LYS A 36 3.65 0.96 15.85
CA LYS A 36 2.86 1.45 14.72
C LYS A 36 2.75 0.38 13.64
N PRO A 37 1.64 0.33 12.88
CA PRO A 37 1.53 -0.62 11.77
C PRO A 37 2.68 -0.48 10.79
N LEU A 38 3.15 -1.61 10.27
CA LEU A 38 4.21 -1.64 9.26
C LEU A 38 3.90 -0.68 8.10
N LEU A 39 2.65 -0.68 7.64
CA LEU A 39 2.22 0.14 6.52
C LEU A 39 2.36 1.65 6.81
N GLU A 40 2.24 2.08 8.06
CA GLU A 40 2.44 3.49 8.41
C GLU A 40 3.89 3.92 8.13
N TYR A 41 4.86 3.06 8.41
CA TYR A 41 6.26 3.36 8.08
C TYR A 41 6.46 3.47 6.57
N VAL A 42 5.80 2.62 5.80
CA VAL A 42 5.85 2.68 4.34
C VAL A 42 5.27 4.00 3.83
N VAL A 43 4.12 4.41 4.35
CA VAL A 43 3.49 5.69 3.99
C VAL A 43 4.41 6.86 4.31
N ARG A 44 5.02 6.85 5.49
CA ARG A 44 5.95 7.91 5.89
C ARG A 44 7.19 7.95 5.02
N LEU A 45 7.71 6.80 4.61
CA LEU A 45 8.85 6.71 3.70
C LEU A 45 8.49 7.32 2.34
N LEU A 46 7.35 6.94 1.77
CA LEU A 46 6.91 7.47 0.49
C LEU A 46 6.68 8.99 0.56
N ARG A 47 6.06 9.47 1.63
CA ARG A 47 5.87 10.90 1.84
C ARG A 47 7.21 11.65 1.95
N PHE A 48 8.17 11.07 2.65
CA PHE A 48 9.51 11.65 2.77
C PHE A 48 10.14 11.89 1.40
N HIS A 49 9.92 10.99 0.47
CA HIS A 49 10.38 11.12 -0.91
C HIS A 49 9.38 11.86 -1.81
N LYS A 50 8.41 12.56 -1.22
CA LYS A 50 7.42 13.39 -1.92
C LYS A 50 6.47 12.59 -2.82
N ILE A 51 6.30 11.31 -2.54
CA ILE A 51 5.32 10.47 -3.20
C ILE A 51 4.09 10.44 -2.31
N THR A 52 3.11 11.31 -2.63
CA THR A 52 1.97 11.56 -1.75
C THR A 52 0.62 11.15 -2.33
N ASP A 53 0.57 10.81 -3.61
CA ASP A 53 -0.63 10.28 -4.24
C ASP A 53 -0.49 8.76 -4.29
N LEU A 54 -1.23 8.06 -3.44
CA LEU A 54 -1.06 6.64 -3.20
C LEU A 54 -2.33 5.88 -3.58
N ALA A 55 -2.17 4.70 -4.17
CA ALA A 55 -3.24 3.74 -4.37
C ALA A 55 -2.86 2.45 -3.66
N PHE A 56 -3.71 2.00 -2.74
CA PHE A 56 -3.50 0.76 -1.99
C PHE A 56 -4.34 -0.35 -2.62
N LEU A 57 -3.68 -1.43 -3.02
CA LEU A 57 -4.39 -2.64 -3.42
C LEU A 57 -4.62 -3.48 -2.17
N ILE A 58 -5.88 -3.69 -1.84
CA ILE A 58 -6.31 -4.35 -0.61
C ILE A 58 -7.15 -5.58 -0.93
N ASN A 59 -7.16 -6.54 -0.02
CA ASN A 59 -8.00 -7.73 -0.11
C ASN A 59 -8.28 -8.26 1.31
N TYR A 60 -7.49 -9.23 1.77
CA TYR A 60 -7.67 -9.86 3.08
C TYR A 60 -7.57 -8.82 4.19
N LYS A 61 -8.66 -8.67 4.96
CA LYS A 61 -8.77 -7.69 6.07
C LYS A 61 -8.46 -6.25 5.63
N GLY A 62 -8.81 -5.92 4.39
CA GLY A 62 -8.56 -4.57 3.85
C GLY A 62 -9.27 -3.47 4.64
N GLU A 63 -10.38 -3.78 5.32
CA GLU A 63 -11.09 -2.81 6.16
C GLU A 63 -10.21 -2.29 7.31
N GLN A 64 -9.25 -3.06 7.80
CA GLN A 64 -8.31 -2.58 8.83
C GLN A 64 -7.45 -1.45 8.30
N ILE A 65 -7.02 -1.55 7.03
CA ILE A 65 -6.22 -0.52 6.38
C ILE A 65 -7.08 0.72 6.16
N GLN A 66 -8.28 0.55 5.62
CA GLN A 66 -9.19 1.67 5.35
C GLN A 66 -9.56 2.42 6.62
N ASN A 67 -9.84 1.69 7.71
CA ASN A 67 -10.21 2.30 8.97
C ASN A 67 -9.06 3.07 9.62
N TYR A 68 -7.83 2.61 9.44
CA TYR A 68 -6.66 3.27 10.01
C TYR A 68 -6.23 4.50 9.25
N PHE A 69 -6.19 4.42 7.92
CA PHE A 69 -5.65 5.50 7.08
C PHE A 69 -6.72 6.46 6.55
N ASP A 70 -7.97 6.03 6.45
CA ASP A 70 -9.04 6.80 5.81
C ASP A 70 -8.59 7.29 4.42
N ASP A 71 -8.69 8.59 4.15
CA ASP A 71 -8.24 9.18 2.90
C ASP A 71 -6.75 9.57 2.90
N GLY A 72 -6.05 9.33 4.00
CA GLY A 72 -4.64 9.63 4.15
C GLY A 72 -4.32 11.03 4.64
N SER A 73 -5.31 11.88 4.85
CA SER A 73 -5.08 13.28 5.21
C SER A 73 -4.32 13.44 6.52
N ARG A 74 -4.50 12.52 7.49
CA ARG A 74 -3.76 12.55 8.76
C ARG A 74 -2.27 12.33 8.58
N PHE A 75 -1.86 11.76 7.44
CA PHE A 75 -0.47 11.44 7.14
C PHE A 75 0.08 12.31 6.01
N ASP A 76 -0.65 13.36 5.63
CA ASP A 76 -0.28 14.29 4.56
C ASP A 76 -0.10 13.60 3.20
N VAL A 77 -0.91 12.59 2.94
CA VAL A 77 -0.97 11.87 1.67
C VAL A 77 -2.42 11.74 1.22
N LYS A 78 -2.61 11.40 -0.04
CA LYS A 78 -3.92 11.09 -0.60
C LYS A 78 -3.95 9.61 -0.95
N ILE A 79 -4.88 8.87 -0.37
CA ILE A 79 -4.96 7.42 -0.53
C ILE A 79 -6.25 7.05 -1.22
N SER A 80 -6.14 6.27 -2.29
CA SER A 80 -7.24 5.59 -2.95
C SER A 80 -7.14 4.09 -2.66
N TYR A 81 -8.26 3.40 -2.60
CA TYR A 81 -8.28 1.96 -2.32
C TYR A 81 -8.83 1.20 -3.52
N ILE A 82 -8.16 0.10 -3.86
CA ILE A 82 -8.54 -0.77 -4.97
C ILE A 82 -8.57 -2.19 -4.45
N HIS A 83 -9.68 -2.89 -4.68
CA HIS A 83 -9.77 -4.30 -4.32
C HIS A 83 -9.07 -5.15 -5.37
N ASP A 84 -8.30 -6.14 -4.92
CA ASP A 84 -7.63 -7.08 -5.81
C ASP A 84 -8.65 -7.82 -6.67
N ASP A 85 -8.27 -8.05 -7.92
CA ASP A 85 -9.03 -8.89 -8.84
C ASP A 85 -8.38 -10.28 -8.86
N SER A 86 -9.13 -11.30 -8.46
CA SER A 86 -8.63 -12.67 -8.37
C SER A 86 -8.21 -13.26 -9.72
N SER A 87 -8.71 -12.69 -10.82
CA SER A 87 -8.32 -13.12 -12.17
C SER A 87 -7.00 -12.51 -12.65
N LEU A 88 -6.50 -11.48 -11.96
CA LEU A 88 -5.28 -10.76 -12.32
C LEU A 88 -4.23 -10.98 -11.22
N LYS A 89 -3.35 -11.93 -11.44
CA LYS A 89 -2.39 -12.37 -10.42
C LYS A 89 -1.01 -11.74 -10.62
N GLY A 90 -0.22 -11.69 -9.53
CA GLY A 90 1.14 -11.19 -9.52
C GLY A 90 1.20 -9.67 -9.58
N THR A 91 2.42 -9.14 -9.58
CA THR A 91 2.66 -7.69 -9.59
C THR A 91 2.14 -7.04 -10.87
N GLY A 92 2.38 -7.68 -12.03
CA GLY A 92 1.86 -7.18 -13.30
C GLY A 92 0.33 -7.16 -13.34
N GLY A 93 -0.31 -8.19 -12.80
CA GLY A 93 -1.78 -8.24 -12.68
C GLY A 93 -2.32 -7.16 -11.76
N ALA A 94 -1.62 -6.86 -10.66
CA ALA A 94 -2.00 -5.78 -9.75
C ALA A 94 -1.94 -4.42 -10.43
N VAL A 95 -0.90 -4.15 -11.20
CA VAL A 95 -0.76 -2.89 -11.95
C VAL A 95 -1.87 -2.77 -12.99
N LEU A 96 -2.16 -3.86 -13.72
CA LEU A 96 -3.23 -3.88 -14.71
C LEU A 96 -4.60 -3.64 -14.04
N ASN A 97 -4.84 -4.24 -12.89
CA ASN A 97 -6.07 -4.02 -12.13
C ASN A 97 -6.22 -2.54 -11.75
N ALA A 98 -5.16 -1.91 -11.26
CA ALA A 98 -5.17 -0.49 -10.91
C ALA A 98 -5.48 0.37 -12.13
N TYR A 99 -4.89 0.05 -13.28
CA TYR A 99 -5.17 0.75 -14.53
C TYR A 99 -6.63 0.57 -14.94
N ASN A 100 -7.14 -0.65 -14.90
CA ASN A 100 -8.53 -0.95 -15.28
C ASN A 100 -9.55 -0.24 -14.40
N GLN A 101 -9.23 -0.03 -13.13
CA GLN A 101 -10.12 0.66 -12.20
C GLN A 101 -9.91 2.19 -12.18
N GLY A 102 -9.04 2.71 -13.04
CA GLY A 102 -8.85 4.14 -13.20
C GLY A 102 -7.97 4.80 -12.15
N ALA A 103 -7.28 4.02 -11.30
CA ALA A 103 -6.40 4.58 -10.27
C ALA A 103 -5.09 5.11 -10.85
N ILE A 104 -4.66 4.56 -11.98
CA ILE A 104 -3.48 5.01 -12.72
C ILE A 104 -3.81 5.07 -14.19
N ASP A 105 -3.04 5.84 -14.95
CA ASP A 105 -3.20 5.87 -16.40
C ASP A 105 -1.82 5.81 -17.08
N THR A 106 -1.83 5.78 -18.43
CA THR A 106 -0.62 5.59 -19.22
C THR A 106 0.37 6.74 -19.11
N LYS A 107 -0.06 7.89 -18.57
CA LYS A 107 0.78 9.07 -18.40
C LYS A 107 1.44 9.13 -17.03
N ASP A 108 1.00 8.28 -16.09
CA ASP A 108 1.53 8.30 -14.73
C ASP A 108 2.89 7.64 -14.68
N THR A 109 3.80 8.25 -13.89
CA THR A 109 4.98 7.55 -13.39
C THR A 109 4.55 6.83 -12.12
N VAL A 110 4.68 5.50 -12.10
CA VAL A 110 4.17 4.69 -11.01
C VAL A 110 5.33 3.99 -10.32
N ILE A 111 5.37 4.11 -8.99
CA ILE A 111 6.28 3.34 -8.15
C ILE A 111 5.45 2.24 -7.48
N VAL A 112 5.80 0.99 -7.77
CA VAL A 112 5.15 -0.17 -7.15
C VAL A 112 5.93 -0.56 -5.92
N TYR A 113 5.25 -0.62 -4.77
CA TYR A 113 5.88 -0.93 -3.49
C TYR A 113 5.09 -2.02 -2.77
N TYR A 114 5.80 -3.02 -2.26
CA TYR A 114 5.18 -4.04 -1.41
C TYR A 114 5.03 -3.49 0.01
N GLY A 115 3.80 -3.49 0.53
CA GLY A 115 3.47 -2.89 1.83
C GLY A 115 4.11 -3.58 3.03
N ASP A 116 4.75 -4.72 2.85
CA ASP A 116 5.44 -5.47 3.91
C ASP A 116 6.97 -5.31 3.87
N ILE A 117 7.50 -4.35 3.09
CA ILE A 117 8.94 -4.11 2.95
C ILE A 117 9.28 -2.74 3.49
N LEU A 118 10.25 -2.66 4.42
CA LEU A 118 10.84 -1.41 4.86
C LEU A 118 12.21 -1.23 4.22
N THR A 119 12.50 0.00 3.80
CA THR A 119 13.79 0.34 3.23
C THR A 119 14.12 1.81 3.50
N ASN A 120 15.42 2.13 3.52
CA ASN A 120 15.90 3.51 3.53
C ASN A 120 16.50 3.92 2.18
N MET A 121 16.25 3.13 1.14
CA MET A 121 16.71 3.45 -0.21
C MET A 121 16.06 4.77 -0.67
N ASP A 122 16.85 5.56 -1.41
CA ASP A 122 16.34 6.79 -2.02
C ASP A 122 15.41 6.43 -3.19
N LEU A 123 14.17 6.89 -3.12
CA LEU A 123 13.14 6.61 -4.12
C LEU A 123 12.94 7.75 -5.14
N GLN A 124 13.72 8.80 -5.03
CA GLN A 124 13.62 9.93 -5.95
C GLN A 124 14.31 9.69 -7.27
#